data_8ed0c9e7418fed9435372e6ba3e5158c
#
_entry.id   8ed0c9e7418fed9435372e6ba3e5158c
#
_cell.length_a   1.000
_cell.length_b   1.000
_cell.length_c   1.000
_cell.angle_alpha   90.00
_cell.angle_beta   90.00
_cell.angle_gamma   90.00
#
_symmetry.space_group_name_H-M   'P 1'
#
loop_
_entity.id
_entity.type
_entity.pdbx_description
1 polymer ?
#
loop_
_entity_poly.entity_id
_entity_poly.type
_entity_poly.pdbx_seq_one_letter_code
_entity_poly.pdbx_strand_id
1 'polypeptide(L)'
;VKLAGSVEQSATADEESGGFAGVAYLARNGHFRREAIDYVVITEPLDYDRICLGHRGVYWFEVLMRGRTAHGSMPFLGASAIDRMARLIAAVESELKPSLQLRRTLMPVEPEAARSATINVNSISGGQPIDGVQTPCVADLCRAIFDRRFLLEEKFEDVRGEVIELLDRLQTDDEDFRYQMNDLMIVHPTMTAPESELVTTMASAITSSVGRRPPLIASPGTYDQKHFARIAGIEQCIAYGPGILNLAHQPDEYCEIEHLILSCKAMALGAIRLLGTYN
;
A
#
# COMPACT_ATOMS: atom_id res chain seq x y z
N VAL A 1 3.51 14.83 -35.48
CA VAL A 1 4.17 15.81 -34.61
C VAL A 1 5.52 15.24 -34.20
N LYS A 2 6.61 16.03 -34.31
CA LYS A 2 7.93 15.64 -33.85
C LYS A 2 8.15 16.27 -32.45
N LEU A 3 8.27 15.43 -31.43
CA LEU A 3 8.51 15.89 -30.06
C LEU A 3 9.93 16.44 -29.89
N ALA A 4 10.10 17.45 -29.05
CA ALA A 4 11.41 17.98 -28.68
C ALA A 4 12.10 17.15 -27.58
N GLY A 5 11.40 16.20 -26.99
CA GLY A 5 11.91 15.19 -26.07
C GLY A 5 11.58 13.77 -26.55
N SER A 6 11.76 12.80 -25.67
CA SER A 6 11.46 11.38 -25.93
C SER A 6 10.36 10.85 -24.99
N VAL A 7 9.58 9.91 -25.49
CA VAL A 7 8.65 9.10 -24.70
C VAL A 7 9.17 7.67 -24.69
N GLU A 8 9.35 7.13 -23.52
CA GLU A 8 9.70 5.73 -23.31
C GLU A 8 8.51 5.00 -22.67
N GLN A 9 8.21 3.81 -23.15
CA GLN A 9 7.21 2.93 -22.56
C GLN A 9 7.91 1.70 -21.98
N SER A 10 7.67 1.41 -20.73
CA SER A 10 8.09 0.16 -20.10
C SER A 10 6.86 -0.69 -19.75
N ALA A 11 6.97 -2.00 -19.93
CA ALA A 11 6.03 -2.98 -19.45
C ALA A 11 6.76 -3.90 -18.47
N THR A 12 6.29 -3.91 -17.23
CA THR A 12 6.91 -4.66 -16.13
C THR A 12 5.95 -5.69 -15.59
N ALA A 13 6.48 -6.81 -15.11
CA ALA A 13 5.74 -7.79 -14.34
C ALA A 13 5.86 -7.50 -12.82
N ASP A 14 5.14 -8.29 -11.99
CA ASP A 14 5.29 -8.32 -10.52
C ASP A 14 4.64 -7.15 -9.78
N GLU A 15 3.85 -6.29 -10.43
CA GLU A 15 3.21 -5.16 -9.74
C GLU A 15 2.29 -5.66 -8.61
N GLU A 16 1.47 -6.68 -8.88
CA GLU A 16 0.52 -7.29 -7.95
C GLU A 16 1.18 -7.96 -6.72
N SER A 17 2.47 -8.26 -6.82
CA SER A 17 3.30 -8.78 -5.72
C SER A 17 4.14 -7.69 -5.05
N GLY A 18 3.89 -6.42 -5.38
CA GLY A 18 4.58 -5.24 -4.83
C GLY A 18 5.63 -4.61 -5.74
N GLY A 19 5.84 -5.10 -6.97
CA GLY A 19 6.72 -4.52 -7.98
C GLY A 19 8.22 -4.65 -7.69
N PHE A 20 8.64 -5.51 -6.74
CA PHE A 20 10.04 -5.64 -6.32
C PHE A 20 10.94 -6.27 -7.38
N ALA A 21 10.42 -7.23 -8.16
CA ALA A 21 11.10 -7.87 -9.26
C ALA A 21 10.88 -7.16 -10.62
N GLY A 22 9.93 -6.22 -10.68
CA GLY A 22 9.62 -5.38 -11.83
C GLY A 22 10.31 -4.01 -11.77
N VAL A 23 9.55 -2.96 -11.47
CA VAL A 23 10.03 -1.56 -11.46
C VAL A 23 11.18 -1.35 -10.48
N ALA A 24 11.14 -1.94 -9.28
CA ALA A 24 12.24 -1.81 -8.32
C ALA A 24 13.54 -2.42 -8.84
N TYR A 25 13.47 -3.57 -9.51
CA TYR A 25 14.65 -4.19 -10.12
C TYR A 25 15.24 -3.28 -11.21
N LEU A 26 14.41 -2.76 -12.11
CA LEU A 26 14.86 -1.86 -13.19
C LEU A 26 15.47 -0.56 -12.64
N ALA A 27 14.87 0.02 -11.60
CA ALA A 27 15.39 1.21 -10.94
C ALA A 27 16.77 0.95 -10.28
N ARG A 28 16.93 -0.16 -9.55
CA ARG A 28 18.21 -0.56 -8.93
C ARG A 28 19.33 -0.83 -9.94
N ASN A 29 18.96 -1.30 -11.13
CA ASN A 29 19.90 -1.56 -12.22
C ASN A 29 20.13 -0.35 -13.13
N GLY A 30 19.60 0.83 -12.76
CA GLY A 30 19.85 2.08 -13.47
C GLY A 30 19.12 2.27 -14.79
N HIS A 31 18.08 1.45 -15.05
CA HIS A 31 17.19 1.67 -16.21
C HIS A 31 16.28 2.89 -15.97
N PHE A 32 15.83 3.09 -14.73
CA PHE A 32 15.09 4.29 -14.35
C PHE A 32 15.99 5.17 -13.48
N ARG A 33 16.33 6.37 -13.98
CA ARG A 33 17.21 7.31 -13.32
C ARG A 33 16.70 8.73 -13.47
N ARG A 34 16.76 9.51 -12.40
CA ARG A 34 16.38 10.92 -12.36
C ARG A 34 17.09 11.76 -13.44
N GLU A 35 18.33 11.43 -13.77
CA GLU A 35 19.13 12.16 -14.77
C GLU A 35 18.66 11.94 -16.21
N ALA A 36 17.83 10.92 -16.45
CA ALA A 36 17.35 10.55 -17.77
C ALA A 36 15.84 10.65 -17.93
N ILE A 37 15.09 10.71 -16.81
CA ILE A 37 13.63 10.69 -16.82
C ILE A 37 13.12 11.85 -15.96
N ASP A 38 12.41 12.79 -16.59
CA ASP A 38 11.83 13.96 -15.94
C ASP A 38 10.47 13.64 -15.33
N TYR A 39 9.64 12.85 -16.03
CA TYR A 39 8.25 12.59 -15.69
C TYR A 39 7.89 11.13 -15.83
N VAL A 40 7.03 10.62 -14.96
CA VAL A 40 6.48 9.27 -15.03
C VAL A 40 4.95 9.32 -14.91
N VAL A 41 4.27 8.63 -15.82
CA VAL A 41 2.83 8.35 -15.72
C VAL A 41 2.64 6.85 -15.67
N ILE A 42 2.09 6.36 -14.56
CA ILE A 42 1.76 4.94 -14.36
C ILE A 42 0.30 4.74 -14.76
N THR A 43 0.04 3.80 -15.65
CA THR A 43 -1.29 3.60 -16.25
C THR A 43 -2.16 2.68 -15.39
N GLU A 44 -2.43 3.10 -14.14
CA GLU A 44 -3.32 2.40 -13.22
C GLU A 44 -4.81 2.60 -13.56
N PRO A 45 -5.69 1.64 -13.21
CA PRO A 45 -7.15 1.75 -13.44
C PRO A 45 -7.81 2.66 -12.39
N LEU A 46 -7.53 3.97 -12.47
CA LEU A 46 -7.92 4.97 -11.47
C LEU A 46 -9.00 5.95 -11.97
N ASP A 47 -9.77 5.58 -12.99
CA ASP A 47 -10.69 6.40 -13.76
C ASP A 47 -10.00 7.45 -14.66
N TYR A 48 -10.54 7.60 -15.87
CA TYR A 48 -9.99 8.43 -16.95
C TYR A 48 -10.04 9.94 -16.70
N ASP A 49 -10.78 10.38 -15.70
CA ASP A 49 -11.11 11.78 -15.44
C ASP A 49 -10.48 12.36 -14.15
N ARG A 50 -9.56 11.63 -13.51
CA ARG A 50 -8.88 12.06 -12.29
C ARG A 50 -7.37 11.80 -12.35
N ILE A 51 -6.61 12.42 -11.47
CA ILE A 51 -5.16 12.20 -11.34
C ILE A 51 -4.87 11.67 -9.95
N CYS A 52 -4.19 10.53 -9.85
CA CYS A 52 -3.72 10.02 -8.58
C CYS A 52 -2.30 10.52 -8.30
N LEU A 53 -2.16 11.29 -7.23
CA LEU A 53 -0.91 11.93 -6.84
C LEU A 53 0.04 11.01 -6.07
N GLY A 54 -0.50 9.96 -5.44
CA GLY A 54 0.28 9.14 -4.54
C GLY A 54 -0.57 8.10 -3.81
N HIS A 55 0.05 7.47 -2.83
CA HIS A 55 -0.57 6.41 -2.05
C HIS A 55 -0.11 6.42 -0.60
N ARG A 56 -0.90 5.79 0.28
CA ARG A 56 -0.54 5.57 1.68
C ARG A 56 0.61 4.58 1.83
N GLY A 57 1.22 4.57 3.02
CA GLY A 57 2.19 3.57 3.41
C GLY A 57 1.55 2.23 3.76
N VAL A 58 2.32 1.16 3.61
CA VAL A 58 1.95 -0.20 3.99
C VAL A 58 3.04 -0.78 4.87
N TYR A 59 2.64 -1.36 5.98
CA TYR A 59 3.49 -2.15 6.83
C TYR A 59 2.81 -3.48 7.14
N TRP A 60 3.29 -4.55 6.53
CA TRP A 60 2.89 -5.91 6.88
C TRP A 60 3.92 -6.51 7.82
N PHE A 61 3.42 -7.05 8.90
CA PHE A 61 4.26 -7.74 9.88
C PHE A 61 3.57 -8.98 10.43
N GLU A 62 4.38 -9.91 10.84
CA GLU A 62 3.97 -11.14 11.49
C GLU A 62 4.24 -11.05 12.98
N VAL A 63 3.31 -11.54 13.77
CA VAL A 63 3.55 -11.84 15.19
C VAL A 63 3.41 -13.34 15.40
N LEU A 64 4.45 -13.95 15.94
CA LEU A 64 4.50 -15.34 16.33
C LEU A 64 4.44 -15.42 17.86
N MET A 65 3.33 -15.96 18.39
CA MET A 65 3.18 -16.25 19.81
C MET A 65 3.71 -17.65 20.12
N ARG A 66 4.55 -17.74 21.15
CA ARG A 66 5.06 -18.99 21.67
C ARG A 66 4.46 -19.26 23.06
N GLY A 67 3.85 -20.43 23.19
CA GLY A 67 3.28 -20.92 24.44
C GLY A 67 4.08 -22.09 25.00
N ARG A 68 3.39 -22.87 25.82
CA ARG A 68 3.87 -24.10 26.41
C ARG A 68 2.76 -25.14 26.32
N THR A 69 3.06 -26.27 25.67
CA THR A 69 2.08 -27.36 25.53
C THR A 69 1.78 -28.02 26.88
N ALA A 70 0.55 -28.48 27.03
CA ALA A 70 0.10 -29.33 28.15
C ALA A 70 -1.10 -30.16 27.69
N HIS A 71 -1.48 -31.13 28.47
CA HIS A 71 -2.70 -31.90 28.21
C HIS A 71 -3.92 -30.98 28.34
N GLY A 72 -4.87 -31.04 27.41
CA GLY A 72 -6.02 -30.14 27.35
C GLY A 72 -6.92 -30.17 28.59
N SER A 73 -6.94 -31.28 29.36
CA SER A 73 -7.64 -31.34 30.64
C SER A 73 -6.90 -30.70 31.81
N MET A 74 -5.64 -30.28 31.60
CA MET A 74 -4.78 -29.64 32.62
C MET A 74 -4.15 -28.37 32.03
N PRO A 75 -4.95 -27.40 31.54
CA PRO A 75 -4.44 -26.21 30.85
C PRO A 75 -3.58 -25.31 31.76
N PHE A 76 -3.74 -25.39 33.07
CA PHE A 76 -2.94 -24.67 34.07
C PHE A 76 -1.46 -25.10 34.11
N LEU A 77 -1.09 -26.22 33.49
CA LEU A 77 0.30 -26.65 33.30
C LEU A 77 0.93 -26.14 32.01
N GLY A 78 0.10 -25.60 31.12
CA GLY A 78 0.50 -25.05 29.85
C GLY A 78 0.45 -23.52 29.78
N ALA A 79 0.69 -22.99 28.58
CA ALA A 79 0.48 -21.59 28.27
C ALA A 79 -0.03 -21.52 26.81
N SER A 80 -1.31 -21.18 26.62
CA SER A 80 -1.93 -21.14 25.30
C SER A 80 -1.44 -19.96 24.47
N ALA A 81 -0.77 -20.24 23.37
CA ALA A 81 -0.36 -19.21 22.41
C ALA A 81 -1.57 -18.56 21.72
N ILE A 82 -2.67 -19.31 21.54
CA ILE A 82 -3.91 -18.79 20.95
C ILE A 82 -4.54 -17.74 21.89
N ASP A 83 -4.62 -18.02 23.21
CA ASP A 83 -5.19 -17.08 24.16
C ASP A 83 -4.39 -15.77 24.20
N ARG A 84 -3.06 -15.84 24.10
CA ARG A 84 -2.18 -14.67 24.07
C ARG A 84 -2.32 -13.88 22.78
N MET A 85 -2.45 -14.57 21.63
CA MET A 85 -2.76 -13.90 20.38
C MET A 85 -4.14 -13.23 20.43
N ALA A 86 -5.14 -13.86 21.03
CA ALA A 86 -6.46 -13.25 21.22
C ALA A 86 -6.37 -11.98 22.10
N ARG A 87 -5.54 -11.97 23.16
CA ARG A 87 -5.28 -10.76 23.96
C ARG A 87 -4.61 -9.66 23.15
N LEU A 88 -3.63 -9.98 22.31
CA LEU A 88 -3.01 -9.00 21.39
C LEU A 88 -4.06 -8.40 20.47
N ILE A 89 -4.88 -9.24 19.82
CA ILE A 89 -5.92 -8.77 18.91
C ILE A 89 -6.93 -7.89 19.65
N ALA A 90 -7.35 -8.26 20.86
CA ALA A 90 -8.25 -7.46 21.67
C ALA A 90 -7.64 -6.10 22.05
N ALA A 91 -6.36 -6.04 22.37
CA ALA A 91 -5.65 -4.78 22.64
C ALA A 91 -5.52 -3.90 21.39
N VAL A 92 -5.23 -4.50 20.23
CA VAL A 92 -5.25 -3.78 18.94
C VAL A 92 -6.62 -3.17 18.69
N GLU A 93 -7.71 -3.92 18.91
CA GLU A 93 -9.09 -3.44 18.66
C GLU A 93 -9.50 -2.34 19.66
N SER A 94 -9.17 -2.48 20.93
CA SER A 94 -9.65 -1.55 21.98
C SER A 94 -8.76 -0.33 22.20
N GLU A 95 -7.50 -0.38 21.81
CA GLU A 95 -6.53 0.67 22.11
C GLU A 95 -5.91 1.27 20.85
N LEU A 96 -5.28 0.43 20.01
CA LEU A 96 -4.53 0.94 18.84
C LEU A 96 -5.46 1.45 17.75
N LYS A 97 -6.47 0.69 17.33
CA LYS A 97 -7.41 1.12 16.29
C LYS A 97 -8.10 2.45 16.59
N PRO A 98 -8.65 2.70 17.81
CA PRO A 98 -9.25 3.99 18.12
C PRO A 98 -8.26 5.16 18.02
N SER A 99 -7.01 4.97 18.46
CA SER A 99 -5.97 6.00 18.35
C SER A 99 -5.60 6.30 16.91
N LEU A 100 -5.55 5.28 16.06
CA LEU A 100 -5.26 5.42 14.63
C LEU A 100 -6.37 6.14 13.87
N GLN A 101 -7.62 5.90 14.20
CA GLN A 101 -8.77 6.56 13.58
C GLN A 101 -8.79 8.09 13.78
N LEU A 102 -8.16 8.57 14.84
CA LEU A 102 -8.01 10.01 15.10
C LEU A 102 -6.95 10.68 14.22
N ARG A 103 -6.05 9.92 13.62
CA ARG A 103 -5.00 10.41 12.74
C ARG A 103 -5.53 10.49 11.32
N ARG A 104 -5.48 11.66 10.74
CA ARG A 104 -5.94 11.90 9.36
C ARG A 104 -4.85 12.56 8.55
N THR A 105 -4.68 12.09 7.32
CA THR A 105 -3.78 12.71 6.35
C THR A 105 -4.43 13.88 5.64
N LEU A 106 -3.62 14.86 5.25
CA LEU A 106 -3.99 15.92 4.31
C LEU A 106 -3.96 15.45 2.85
N MET A 107 -3.32 14.30 2.59
CA MET A 107 -3.35 13.67 1.28
C MET A 107 -4.80 13.40 0.85
N PRO A 108 -5.19 13.72 -0.40
CA PRO A 108 -6.57 13.58 -0.86
C PRO A 108 -6.96 12.12 -1.13
N VAL A 109 -6.81 11.24 -0.15
CA VAL A 109 -7.11 9.81 -0.28
C VAL A 109 -8.61 9.62 -0.51
N GLU A 110 -8.94 8.79 -1.48
CA GLU A 110 -10.31 8.35 -1.75
C GLU A 110 -10.41 6.82 -1.60
N PRO A 111 -11.51 6.31 -0.97
CA PRO A 111 -12.61 7.07 -0.34
C PRO A 111 -12.17 7.83 0.91
N GLU A 112 -12.93 8.84 1.33
CA GLU A 112 -12.56 9.71 2.47
C GLU A 112 -12.32 8.94 3.78
N ALA A 113 -13.02 7.84 4.00
CA ALA A 113 -12.82 6.96 5.14
C ALA A 113 -11.38 6.39 5.22
N ALA A 114 -10.71 6.28 4.07
CA ALA A 114 -9.32 5.81 3.98
C ALA A 114 -8.28 6.90 4.29
N ARG A 115 -8.67 8.13 4.65
CA ARG A 115 -7.76 9.19 5.11
C ARG A 115 -7.27 8.97 6.53
N SER A 116 -7.83 8.04 7.28
CA SER A 116 -7.31 7.65 8.60
C SER A 116 -6.31 6.51 8.50
N ALA A 117 -5.39 6.46 9.45
CA ALA A 117 -4.50 5.33 9.61
C ALA A 117 -5.29 4.09 10.05
N THR A 118 -4.86 2.90 9.61
CA THR A 118 -5.58 1.66 9.90
C THR A 118 -4.65 0.51 10.23
N ILE A 119 -5.16 -0.45 11.02
CA ILE A 119 -4.52 -1.75 11.22
C ILE A 119 -5.58 -2.85 11.11
N ASN A 120 -5.24 -3.95 10.44
CA ASN A 120 -6.10 -5.10 10.28
C ASN A 120 -5.33 -6.41 10.52
N VAL A 121 -6.02 -7.46 10.93
CA VAL A 121 -5.48 -8.82 11.01
C VAL A 121 -5.89 -9.55 9.74
N ASN A 122 -4.94 -9.80 8.85
CA ASN A 122 -5.22 -10.41 7.55
C ASN A 122 -5.22 -11.95 7.61
N SER A 123 -4.50 -12.53 8.57
CA SER A 123 -4.40 -13.98 8.71
C SER A 123 -4.11 -14.34 10.15
N ILE A 124 -4.65 -15.47 10.59
CA ILE A 124 -4.33 -16.09 11.87
C ILE A 124 -4.33 -17.60 11.71
N SER A 125 -3.32 -18.25 12.29
CA SER A 125 -3.24 -19.71 12.36
C SER A 125 -2.54 -20.12 13.65
N GLY A 126 -2.98 -21.24 14.25
CA GLY A 126 -2.35 -21.72 15.48
C GLY A 126 -2.99 -22.99 16.02
N GLY A 127 -2.32 -23.61 17.00
CA GLY A 127 -2.73 -24.87 17.55
C GLY A 127 -2.40 -26.07 16.67
N GLN A 128 -3.02 -27.20 16.94
CA GLN A 128 -2.87 -28.39 16.13
C GLN A 128 -3.68 -28.26 14.83
N PRO A 129 -3.21 -28.85 13.70
CA PRO A 129 -3.96 -28.86 12.45
C PRO A 129 -5.37 -29.43 12.63
N ILE A 130 -6.36 -28.81 12.00
CA ILE A 130 -7.78 -29.21 12.10
C ILE A 130 -8.08 -30.48 11.26
N ASP A 131 -7.10 -31.03 10.57
CA ASP A 131 -7.25 -32.24 9.73
C ASP A 131 -7.58 -33.51 10.52
N GLY A 132 -7.51 -33.42 11.86
CA GLY A 132 -7.83 -34.52 12.79
C GLY A 132 -9.01 -34.20 13.70
N VAL A 133 -9.70 -35.23 14.15
CA VAL A 133 -10.85 -35.10 15.06
C VAL A 133 -10.41 -34.71 16.49
N GLN A 134 -9.13 -34.74 16.82
CA GLN A 134 -8.63 -34.56 18.19
C GLN A 134 -7.53 -33.51 18.26
N THR A 135 -7.75 -32.50 19.12
CA THR A 135 -6.76 -31.49 19.49
C THR A 135 -6.53 -31.52 21.01
N PRO A 136 -5.86 -32.56 21.55
CA PRO A 136 -5.83 -32.84 22.99
C PRO A 136 -4.90 -31.93 23.80
N CYS A 137 -4.15 -31.03 23.14
CA CYS A 137 -3.09 -30.25 23.78
C CYS A 137 -3.40 -28.77 23.81
N VAL A 138 -2.88 -28.06 24.83
CA VAL A 138 -2.77 -26.62 24.85
C VAL A 138 -1.87 -26.16 23.70
N ALA A 139 -2.31 -25.17 22.92
CA ALA A 139 -1.59 -24.66 21.78
C ALA A 139 -0.31 -23.92 22.21
N ASP A 140 0.84 -24.34 21.69
CA ASP A 140 2.15 -23.76 21.97
C ASP A 140 2.65 -22.80 20.88
N LEU A 141 1.89 -22.67 19.78
CA LEU A 141 2.21 -21.78 18.68
C LEU A 141 0.93 -21.14 18.13
N CYS A 142 0.99 -19.82 17.90
CA CYS A 142 -0.01 -19.08 17.13
C CYS A 142 0.67 -17.97 16.33
N ARG A 143 0.27 -17.82 15.09
CA ARG A 143 0.82 -16.85 14.13
C ARG A 143 -0.29 -15.94 13.64
N ALA A 144 -0.05 -14.66 13.56
CA ALA A 144 -0.94 -13.71 12.88
C ALA A 144 -0.16 -12.76 12.00
N ILE A 145 -0.78 -12.36 10.88
CA ILE A 145 -0.25 -11.34 9.96
C ILE A 145 -1.14 -10.11 10.06
N PHE A 146 -0.50 -8.98 10.28
CA PHE A 146 -1.13 -7.67 10.39
C PHE A 146 -0.81 -6.81 9.17
N ASP A 147 -1.78 -6.00 8.77
CA ASP A 147 -1.67 -4.97 7.73
C ASP A 147 -1.92 -3.59 8.37
N ARG A 148 -0.87 -2.81 8.54
CA ARG A 148 -0.89 -1.44 9.04
C ARG A 148 -0.76 -0.48 7.86
N ARG A 149 -1.80 0.31 7.58
CA ARG A 149 -1.74 1.40 6.60
C ARG A 149 -1.41 2.69 7.32
N PHE A 150 -0.28 3.30 6.97
CA PHE A 150 0.20 4.51 7.62
C PHE A 150 0.21 5.72 6.68
N LEU A 151 0.21 6.90 7.28
CA LEU A 151 -0.04 8.15 6.60
C LEU A 151 1.27 8.79 6.13
N LEU A 152 1.17 9.78 5.24
CA LEU A 152 2.33 10.53 4.75
C LEU A 152 3.06 11.27 5.88
N GLU A 153 2.32 11.68 6.89
CA GLU A 153 2.79 12.43 8.06
C GLU A 153 3.40 11.53 9.16
N GLU A 154 3.24 10.21 9.06
CA GLU A 154 3.77 9.25 10.05
C GLU A 154 5.18 8.79 9.65
N LYS A 155 6.09 8.73 10.62
CA LYS A 155 7.40 8.10 10.44
C LYS A 155 7.30 6.59 10.68
N PHE A 156 7.94 5.81 9.85
CA PHE A 156 7.88 4.35 9.95
C PHE A 156 8.38 3.83 11.30
N GLU A 157 9.42 4.44 11.84
CA GLU A 157 10.00 4.08 13.15
C GLU A 157 8.97 4.21 14.27
N ASP A 158 8.16 5.28 14.25
CA ASP A 158 7.10 5.50 15.23
C ASP A 158 5.97 4.49 15.03
N VAL A 159 5.57 4.23 13.77
CA VAL A 159 4.54 3.25 13.41
C VAL A 159 4.90 1.84 13.90
N ARG A 160 6.17 1.46 13.76
CA ARG A 160 6.69 0.17 14.22
C ARG A 160 6.81 0.16 15.74
N GLY A 161 7.25 1.27 16.32
CA GLY A 161 7.41 1.45 17.76
C GLY A 161 6.11 1.24 18.52
N GLU A 162 4.98 1.80 18.06
CA GLU A 162 3.66 1.63 18.66
C GLU A 162 3.24 0.16 18.82
N VAL A 163 3.56 -0.66 17.82
CA VAL A 163 3.25 -2.10 17.86
C VAL A 163 4.15 -2.81 18.87
N ILE A 164 5.43 -2.46 18.90
CA ILE A 164 6.39 -3.03 19.86
C ILE A 164 6.01 -2.64 21.30
N GLU A 165 5.69 -1.38 21.55
CA GLU A 165 5.27 -0.91 22.88
C GLU A 165 4.02 -1.66 23.38
N LEU A 166 3.06 -1.92 22.48
CA LEU A 166 1.88 -2.71 22.82
C LEU A 166 2.25 -4.15 23.19
N LEU A 167 3.11 -4.79 22.41
CA LEU A 167 3.58 -6.15 22.63
C LEU A 167 4.39 -6.27 23.93
N ASP A 168 5.33 -5.36 24.18
CA ASP A 168 6.19 -5.33 25.35
C ASP A 168 5.37 -5.11 26.65
N ARG A 169 4.36 -4.27 26.58
CA ARG A 169 3.44 -4.07 27.70
C ARG A 169 2.67 -5.36 28.02
N LEU A 170 2.10 -6.03 27.02
CA LEU A 170 1.40 -7.29 27.21
C LEU A 170 2.32 -8.39 27.74
N GLN A 171 3.59 -8.39 27.37
CA GLN A 171 4.61 -9.30 27.89
C GLN A 171 4.96 -8.98 29.35
N THR A 172 5.00 -7.71 29.73
CA THR A 172 5.25 -7.30 31.13
C THR A 172 4.13 -7.75 32.04
N ASP A 173 2.87 -7.74 31.56
CA ASP A 173 1.68 -8.16 32.31
C ASP A 173 1.53 -9.69 32.40
N ASP A 174 2.23 -10.46 31.56
CA ASP A 174 2.15 -11.92 31.49
C ASP A 174 3.48 -12.51 31.00
N GLU A 175 4.27 -13.09 31.89
CA GLU A 175 5.58 -13.70 31.60
C GLU A 175 5.52 -14.88 30.61
N ASP A 176 4.36 -15.49 30.43
CA ASP A 176 4.09 -16.49 29.39
C ASP A 176 3.70 -15.86 28.05
N PHE A 177 3.55 -14.52 27.95
CA PHE A 177 3.33 -13.81 26.69
C PHE A 177 4.67 -13.64 25.96
N ARG A 178 5.08 -14.69 25.25
CA ARG A 178 6.34 -14.73 24.50
C ARG A 178 6.06 -14.54 23.02
N TYR A 179 6.56 -13.45 22.47
CA TYR A 179 6.36 -13.14 21.07
C TYR A 179 7.67 -13.00 20.29
N GLN A 180 7.57 -13.16 18.98
CA GLN A 180 8.55 -12.75 17.99
C GLN A 180 7.81 -11.98 16.92
N MET A 181 8.34 -10.81 16.54
CA MET A 181 7.79 -9.98 15.46
C MET A 181 8.75 -9.96 14.28
N ASN A 182 8.21 -10.17 13.07
CA ASN A 182 8.96 -10.15 11.83
C ASN A 182 8.33 -9.14 10.87
N ASP A 183 9.14 -8.23 10.36
CA ASP A 183 8.73 -7.30 9.31
C ASP A 183 8.65 -8.05 7.97
N LEU A 184 7.50 -8.03 7.31
CA LEU A 184 7.26 -8.75 6.04
C LEU A 184 7.35 -7.84 4.84
N MET A 185 6.70 -6.67 4.90
CA MET A 185 6.70 -5.70 3.82
C MET A 185 6.59 -4.28 4.37
N ILE A 186 7.45 -3.40 3.88
CA ILE A 186 7.44 -1.97 4.20
C ILE A 186 7.38 -1.19 2.90
N VAL A 187 6.32 -0.42 2.74
CA VAL A 187 6.16 0.54 1.65
C VAL A 187 5.90 1.91 2.24
N HIS A 188 6.81 2.83 2.03
CA HIS A 188 6.62 4.20 2.50
C HIS A 188 5.57 4.93 1.65
N PRO A 189 4.76 5.81 2.25
CA PRO A 189 3.84 6.65 1.51
C PRO A 189 4.61 7.60 0.58
N THR A 190 3.99 7.97 -0.52
CA THR A 190 4.56 8.93 -1.47
C THR A 190 3.45 9.77 -2.07
N MET A 191 3.78 11.02 -2.42
CA MET A 191 2.87 11.94 -3.08
C MET A 191 3.65 12.95 -3.93
N THR A 192 3.25 13.09 -5.18
CA THR A 192 3.71 14.17 -6.06
C THR A 192 2.97 15.47 -5.72
N ALA A 193 3.69 16.57 -5.67
CA ALA A 193 3.12 17.87 -5.34
C ALA A 193 2.02 18.28 -6.34
N PRO A 194 0.83 18.73 -5.87
CA PRO A 194 -0.29 19.10 -6.73
C PRO A 194 0.03 20.24 -7.71
N GLU A 195 0.98 21.09 -7.36
CA GLU A 195 1.46 22.24 -8.17
C GLU A 195 2.60 21.86 -9.11
N SER A 196 3.08 20.62 -9.12
CA SER A 196 4.16 20.19 -10.00
C SER A 196 3.80 20.34 -11.48
N GLU A 197 4.81 20.49 -12.31
CA GLU A 197 4.65 20.67 -13.75
C GLU A 197 3.89 19.51 -14.40
N LEU A 198 4.23 18.27 -14.00
CA LEU A 198 3.53 17.07 -14.47
C LEU A 198 2.03 17.13 -14.14
N VAL A 199 1.67 17.41 -12.89
CA VAL A 199 0.27 17.42 -12.44
C VAL A 199 -0.52 18.52 -13.14
N THR A 200 0.01 19.74 -13.19
CA THR A 200 -0.68 20.89 -13.81
C THR A 200 -0.85 20.71 -15.32
N THR A 201 0.16 20.16 -15.98
CA THR A 201 0.11 19.88 -17.44
C THR A 201 -0.86 18.75 -17.75
N MET A 202 -0.82 17.65 -16.99
CA MET A 202 -1.75 16.55 -17.17
C MET A 202 -3.20 16.97 -16.86
N ALA A 203 -3.43 17.78 -15.82
CA ALA A 203 -4.75 18.32 -15.53
C ALA A 203 -5.29 19.17 -16.68
N SER A 204 -4.45 20.00 -17.30
CA SER A 204 -4.79 20.78 -18.50
C SER A 204 -5.09 19.87 -19.71
N ALA A 205 -4.32 18.79 -19.91
CA ALA A 205 -4.52 17.82 -21.00
C ALA A 205 -5.83 17.04 -20.83
N ILE A 206 -6.11 16.58 -19.62
CA ILE A 206 -7.37 15.89 -19.28
C ILE A 206 -8.56 16.84 -19.48
N THR A 207 -8.46 18.08 -19.00
CA THR A 207 -9.52 19.08 -19.21
C THR A 207 -9.84 19.29 -20.70
N SER A 208 -8.80 19.32 -21.54
CA SER A 208 -8.97 19.44 -22.99
C SER A 208 -9.61 18.23 -23.66
N SER A 209 -9.38 17.02 -23.11
CA SER A 209 -9.87 15.75 -23.68
C SER A 209 -11.25 15.35 -23.14
N VAL A 210 -11.51 15.62 -21.85
CA VAL A 210 -12.70 15.17 -21.11
C VAL A 210 -13.72 16.30 -20.94
N GLY A 211 -13.30 17.56 -21.08
CA GLY A 211 -14.19 18.74 -20.95
C GLY A 211 -14.37 19.23 -19.51
N ARG A 212 -13.72 18.65 -18.52
CA ARG A 212 -13.77 19.07 -17.11
C ARG A 212 -12.41 18.91 -16.43
N ARG A 213 -12.16 19.78 -15.42
CA ARG A 213 -10.93 19.69 -14.61
C ARG A 213 -10.95 18.39 -13.79
N PRO A 214 -9.88 17.57 -13.85
CA PRO A 214 -9.81 16.36 -13.05
C PRO A 214 -9.68 16.67 -11.56
N PRO A 215 -10.36 15.94 -10.68
CA PRO A 215 -10.00 15.92 -9.26
C PRO A 215 -8.61 15.31 -9.08
N LEU A 216 -7.92 15.80 -8.06
CA LEU A 216 -6.65 15.24 -7.60
C LEU A 216 -6.96 14.33 -6.42
N ILE A 217 -6.58 13.07 -6.53
CA ILE A 217 -6.81 12.04 -5.53
C ILE A 217 -5.51 11.37 -5.09
N ALA A 218 -5.59 10.55 -4.06
CA ALA A 218 -4.54 9.60 -3.70
C ALA A 218 -5.15 8.22 -3.45
N SER A 219 -4.38 7.18 -3.73
CA SER A 219 -4.81 5.80 -3.56
C SER A 219 -4.77 5.36 -2.09
N PRO A 220 -5.77 4.63 -1.60
CA PRO A 220 -5.71 3.94 -0.32
C PRO A 220 -4.78 2.72 -0.33
N GLY A 221 -4.56 2.15 -1.52
CA GLY A 221 -3.61 1.08 -1.79
C GLY A 221 -2.20 1.59 -2.10
N THR A 222 -1.39 0.77 -2.74
CA THR A 222 -0.04 1.14 -3.21
C THR A 222 0.15 0.65 -4.64
N TYR A 223 1.00 1.33 -5.40
CA TYR A 223 1.39 0.99 -6.76
C TYR A 223 2.86 1.41 -6.99
N ASP A 224 3.38 1.21 -8.18
CA ASP A 224 4.81 1.29 -8.48
C ASP A 224 5.45 2.68 -8.29
N GLN A 225 4.69 3.75 -8.06
CA GLN A 225 5.23 5.08 -7.75
C GLN A 225 6.25 5.06 -6.60
N LYS A 226 6.03 4.19 -5.59
CA LYS A 226 6.98 3.99 -4.48
C LYS A 226 8.41 3.74 -4.95
N HIS A 227 8.56 2.98 -6.03
CA HIS A 227 9.88 2.60 -6.57
C HIS A 227 10.51 3.72 -7.39
N PHE A 228 9.72 4.43 -8.19
CA PHE A 228 10.19 5.63 -8.90
C PHE A 228 10.65 6.71 -7.92
N ALA A 229 9.85 7.00 -6.91
CA ALA A 229 10.18 8.03 -5.91
C ALA A 229 11.39 7.64 -5.04
N ARG A 230 11.42 6.40 -4.53
CA ARG A 230 12.37 5.99 -3.49
C ARG A 230 13.67 5.38 -4.00
N ILE A 231 13.64 4.72 -5.17
CA ILE A 231 14.82 4.06 -5.73
C ILE A 231 15.40 4.88 -6.87
N ALA A 232 14.55 5.31 -7.82
CA ALA A 232 14.99 6.08 -8.97
C ALA A 232 15.17 7.58 -8.68
N GLY A 233 14.61 8.09 -7.56
CA GLY A 233 14.67 9.51 -7.18
C GLY A 233 13.82 10.43 -8.08
N ILE A 234 12.80 9.88 -8.76
CA ILE A 234 11.92 10.62 -9.66
C ILE A 234 10.68 11.07 -8.88
N GLU A 235 10.62 12.35 -8.54
CA GLU A 235 9.54 12.93 -7.72
C GLU A 235 8.28 13.24 -8.53
N GLN A 236 8.43 13.57 -9.81
CA GLN A 236 7.32 13.85 -10.71
C GLN A 236 6.78 12.54 -11.32
N CYS A 237 5.99 11.84 -10.53
CA CYS A 237 5.39 10.56 -10.88
C CYS A 237 3.93 10.51 -10.41
N ILE A 238 3.01 10.28 -11.32
CA ILE A 238 1.57 10.18 -11.03
C ILE A 238 1.02 8.85 -11.57
N ALA A 239 -0.17 8.47 -11.08
CA ALA A 239 -0.96 7.45 -11.77
C ALA A 239 -2.14 8.12 -12.49
N TYR A 240 -2.38 7.66 -13.72
CA TYR A 240 -3.46 8.07 -14.59
C TYR A 240 -3.74 7.00 -15.64
N GLY A 241 -4.94 6.49 -15.70
CA GLY A 241 -5.33 5.51 -16.72
C GLY A 241 -6.83 5.22 -16.67
N PRO A 242 -7.36 4.60 -17.73
CA PRO A 242 -8.76 4.17 -17.77
C PRO A 242 -8.98 2.94 -16.87
N GLY A 243 -10.21 2.62 -16.62
CA GLY A 243 -10.63 1.55 -15.72
C GLY A 243 -11.30 2.10 -14.48
N ILE A 244 -11.98 1.24 -13.76
CA ILE A 244 -12.82 1.59 -12.62
C ILE A 244 -12.22 0.97 -11.37
N LEU A 245 -11.60 1.77 -10.51
CA LEU A 245 -10.90 1.27 -9.31
C LEU A 245 -11.78 0.37 -8.42
N ASN A 246 -13.07 0.67 -8.31
CA ASN A 246 -14.00 -0.12 -7.51
C ASN A 246 -14.28 -1.52 -8.08
N LEU A 247 -13.93 -1.78 -9.34
CA LEU A 247 -14.04 -3.08 -9.99
C LEU A 247 -12.72 -3.84 -10.03
N ALA A 248 -11.61 -3.21 -9.65
CA ALA A 248 -10.31 -3.85 -9.63
C ALA A 248 -10.34 -5.10 -8.74
N HIS A 249 -9.78 -6.20 -9.25
CA HIS A 249 -9.77 -7.52 -8.61
C HIS A 249 -11.16 -8.15 -8.36
N GLN A 250 -12.21 -7.62 -9.03
CA GLN A 250 -13.56 -8.18 -8.94
C GLN A 250 -13.87 -9.06 -10.17
N PRO A 251 -14.76 -10.06 -10.02
CA PRO A 251 -15.32 -10.74 -11.18
C PRO A 251 -15.96 -9.73 -12.14
N ASP A 252 -15.81 -9.98 -13.44
CA ASP A 252 -16.37 -9.15 -14.52
C ASP A 252 -15.82 -7.71 -14.55
N GLU A 253 -14.59 -7.47 -14.07
CA GLU A 253 -13.89 -6.21 -14.26
C GLU A 253 -13.85 -5.81 -15.74
N TYR A 254 -14.14 -4.56 -16.04
CA TYR A 254 -14.16 -4.03 -17.40
C TYR A 254 -13.64 -2.60 -17.49
N CYS A 255 -13.25 -2.21 -18.72
CA CYS A 255 -12.91 -0.83 -19.06
C CYS A 255 -13.76 -0.40 -20.26
N GLU A 256 -14.38 0.77 -20.17
CA GLU A 256 -15.12 1.35 -21.29
C GLU A 256 -14.17 1.80 -22.41
N ILE A 257 -14.50 1.46 -23.67
CA ILE A 257 -13.68 1.83 -24.83
C ILE A 257 -13.52 3.34 -24.96
N GLU A 258 -14.58 4.12 -24.65
CA GLU A 258 -14.51 5.58 -24.69
C GLU A 258 -13.52 6.12 -23.66
N HIS A 259 -13.49 5.57 -22.43
CA HIS A 259 -12.53 5.94 -21.38
C HIS A 259 -11.08 5.64 -21.79
N LEU A 260 -10.84 4.50 -22.48
CA LEU A 260 -9.55 4.17 -23.04
C LEU A 260 -9.09 5.21 -24.09
N ILE A 261 -9.99 5.59 -25.00
CA ILE A 261 -9.69 6.58 -26.03
C ILE A 261 -9.42 7.96 -25.42
N LEU A 262 -10.23 8.40 -24.45
CA LEU A 262 -10.05 9.69 -23.77
C LEU A 262 -8.74 9.74 -22.98
N SER A 263 -8.38 8.66 -22.27
CA SER A 263 -7.11 8.55 -21.56
C SER A 263 -5.91 8.61 -22.51
N CYS A 264 -5.96 7.89 -23.63
CA CYS A 264 -4.91 7.96 -24.66
C CYS A 264 -4.74 9.37 -25.22
N LYS A 265 -5.84 10.07 -25.51
CA LYS A 265 -5.80 11.47 -25.94
C LYS A 265 -5.19 12.41 -24.91
N ALA A 266 -5.59 12.25 -23.64
CA ALA A 266 -5.06 13.06 -22.53
C ALA A 266 -3.54 12.82 -22.34
N MET A 267 -3.08 11.56 -22.36
CA MET A 267 -1.66 11.22 -22.25
C MET A 267 -0.85 11.78 -23.44
N ALA A 268 -1.37 11.64 -24.67
CA ALA A 268 -0.71 12.20 -25.86
C ALA A 268 -0.59 13.74 -25.80
N LEU A 269 -1.67 14.42 -25.38
CA LEU A 269 -1.64 15.88 -25.17
C LEU A 269 -0.70 16.28 -24.04
N GLY A 270 -0.69 15.53 -22.93
CA GLY A 270 0.24 15.72 -21.83
C GLY A 270 1.70 15.62 -22.29
N ALA A 271 2.04 14.56 -23.02
CA ALA A 271 3.38 14.35 -23.57
C ALA A 271 3.79 15.50 -24.51
N ILE A 272 2.90 15.94 -25.41
CA ILE A 272 3.18 17.07 -26.31
C ILE A 272 3.45 18.36 -25.52
N ARG A 273 2.68 18.62 -24.47
CA ARG A 273 2.80 19.86 -23.66
C ARG A 273 4.04 19.84 -22.76
N LEU A 274 4.40 18.67 -22.21
CA LEU A 274 5.60 18.52 -21.38
C LEU A 274 6.89 18.58 -22.19
N LEU A 275 6.90 17.91 -23.32
CA LEU A 275 8.12 17.77 -24.12
C LEU A 275 8.30 18.87 -25.17
N GLY A 276 7.23 19.57 -25.52
CA GLY A 276 7.25 20.51 -26.64
C GLY A 276 7.37 19.82 -28.00
N THR A 277 7.37 20.62 -29.07
CA THR A 277 7.48 20.15 -30.45
C THR A 277 8.51 20.96 -31.22
N TYR A 278 9.22 20.31 -32.13
CA TYR A 278 10.00 21.04 -33.14
C TYR A 278 9.06 21.67 -34.18
N ASN A 279 9.32 22.91 -34.53
CA ASN A 279 8.68 23.59 -35.68
C ASN A 279 9.08 22.96 -37.00
#